data_cd6e4a2a0d7cea9716eaf72285c6bb78
#
_entry.id   cd6e4a2a0d7cea9716eaf72285c6bb78
#
_cell.length_a   1.000
_cell.length_b   1.000
_cell.length_c   1.000
_cell.angle_alpha   90.00
_cell.angle_beta   90.00
_cell.angle_gamma   90.00
#
_symmetry.space_group_name_H-M   'P 1'
#
loop_
_entity.id
_entity.type
_entity.pdbx_description
1 polymer ?
#
loop_
_entity_poly.entity_id
_entity_poly.type
_entity_poly.pdbx_seq_one_letter_code
_entity_poly.pdbx_strand_id
1 'polypeptide(L)'
;GGLDSTAGLEELGIVPFKKTFEHLIESAEIHAPNGNSFTINSKNQNVAEISRRELDKQIAHQAQKNGAIIKVRTSFQELTDAGVRTSEGEVECKIFVDARGVSSLIHKDRTGILSSAQYEIYADWIKKGKVEVFFDQEKYPGFFAWIIPSDEGKGKVGVAGKGINAADVIEKFLETMEKYSTIRKIYAPIWIKGPINKFNEGKIVIIGDAAGQAKPTTAGGIYSSGMGGLYAGQAISKFLESKDKTDLEEYQKKWTAKFGNEFEKQLFARKILERLDNSTINKLFESVTPEMVKEISEKEDFDFHTGSIVKLLGIKGSLKTAQALIGGEFKKLLS
;
A
#
# COMPACT_ATOMS: atom_id res chain seq x y z
N GLY A 1 5.59 1.56 5.07
CA GLY A 1 6.49 0.46 4.80
C GLY A 1 7.62 0.85 3.86
N GLY A 2 8.19 -0.08 3.22
CA GLY A 2 9.32 0.03 2.30
C GLY A 2 9.55 -1.29 1.59
N LEU A 3 8.51 -2.13 1.51
CA LEU A 3 8.55 -3.39 0.77
C LEU A 3 7.98 -3.19 -0.63
N ASP A 4 8.68 -3.70 -1.65
CA ASP A 4 8.20 -3.77 -3.03
C ASP A 4 8.85 -4.94 -3.78
N SER A 5 8.26 -5.35 -4.90
CA SER A 5 8.88 -6.31 -5.79
C SER A 5 9.99 -5.66 -6.60
N THR A 6 11.09 -6.37 -6.82
CA THR A 6 12.15 -5.88 -7.72
C THR A 6 11.65 -5.75 -9.15
N ALA A 7 10.77 -6.66 -9.60
CA ALA A 7 10.15 -6.61 -10.91
C ALA A 7 9.28 -5.35 -11.12
N GLY A 8 8.50 -4.96 -10.09
CA GLY A 8 7.72 -3.72 -10.16
C GLY A 8 8.59 -2.47 -10.25
N LEU A 9 9.70 -2.44 -9.51
CA LEU A 9 10.67 -1.33 -9.60
C LEU A 9 11.35 -1.26 -10.97
N GLU A 10 11.72 -2.40 -11.55
CA GLU A 10 12.30 -2.48 -12.89
C GLU A 10 11.33 -2.00 -13.97
N GLU A 11 10.05 -2.38 -13.90
CA GLU A 11 9.04 -1.93 -14.85
C GLU A 11 8.80 -0.41 -14.77
N LEU A 12 8.95 0.18 -13.60
CA LEU A 12 8.93 1.64 -13.41
C LEU A 12 10.18 2.33 -13.98
N GLY A 13 11.18 1.59 -14.47
CA GLY A 13 12.47 2.13 -14.88
C GLY A 13 13.30 2.62 -13.70
N ILE A 14 12.98 2.17 -12.49
CA ILE A 14 13.72 2.50 -11.29
C ILE A 14 14.73 1.39 -11.03
N VAL A 15 15.99 1.67 -11.31
CA VAL A 15 17.09 0.79 -10.90
C VAL A 15 17.46 1.18 -9.48
N PRO A 16 17.26 0.30 -8.49
CA PRO A 16 17.60 0.62 -7.10
C PRO A 16 19.11 0.88 -7.00
N PHE A 17 19.50 2.08 -6.54
CA PHE A 17 20.90 2.33 -6.18
C PHE A 17 21.20 1.63 -4.84
N LYS A 18 22.49 1.36 -4.59
CA LYS A 18 22.96 0.72 -3.36
C LYS A 18 22.39 1.32 -2.06
N LYS A 19 22.09 2.64 -2.06
CA LYS A 19 21.48 3.32 -0.91
C LYS A 19 19.96 3.16 -0.79
N THR A 20 19.29 2.82 -1.89
CA THR A 20 17.85 2.62 -1.94
C THR A 20 17.48 1.19 -1.58
N PHE A 21 18.25 0.23 -2.08
CA PHE A 21 18.06 -1.18 -1.81
C PHE A 21 18.73 -1.54 -0.48
N GLU A 22 17.98 -2.06 0.47
CA GLU A 22 18.51 -2.52 1.75
C GLU A 22 18.86 -4.02 1.67
N HIS A 23 17.86 -4.89 1.48
CA HIS A 23 18.06 -6.33 1.30
C HIS A 23 16.80 -7.02 0.75
N LEU A 24 16.91 -8.29 0.38
CA LEU A 24 15.77 -9.15 0.03
C LEU A 24 15.12 -9.70 1.30
N ILE A 25 13.79 -9.82 1.24
CA ILE A 25 13.01 -10.51 2.27
C ILE A 25 13.00 -12.00 1.94
N GLU A 26 13.35 -12.82 2.92
CA GLU A 26 13.43 -14.26 2.79
C GLU A 26 12.14 -14.95 3.23
N SER A 27 11.45 -14.38 4.21
CA SER A 27 10.22 -14.94 4.76
C SER A 27 9.29 -13.90 5.36
N ALA A 28 8.00 -14.26 5.42
CA ALA A 28 6.99 -13.52 6.15
C ALA A 28 6.32 -14.45 7.17
N GLU A 29 6.38 -14.11 8.44
CA GLU A 29 5.66 -14.81 9.49
C GLU A 29 4.35 -14.07 9.79
N ILE A 30 3.25 -14.80 9.75
CA ILE A 30 1.91 -14.27 9.94
C ILE A 30 1.36 -14.81 11.26
N HIS A 31 0.96 -13.92 12.16
CA HIS A 31 0.51 -14.25 13.52
C HIS A 31 -1.00 -14.04 13.68
N ALA A 32 -1.67 -15.00 14.29
CA ALA A 32 -3.06 -14.91 14.73
C ALA A 32 -3.17 -14.28 16.13
N PRO A 33 -4.39 -13.81 16.54
CA PRO A 33 -4.62 -13.23 17.86
C PRO A 33 -4.25 -14.14 19.05
N ASN A 34 -4.38 -15.46 18.89
CA ASN A 34 -4.05 -16.47 19.93
C ASN A 34 -2.56 -16.86 19.95
N GLY A 35 -1.71 -16.25 19.12
CA GLY A 35 -0.29 -16.54 19.03
C GLY A 35 0.09 -17.65 18.05
N ASN A 36 -0.87 -18.36 17.45
CA ASN A 36 -0.57 -19.28 16.35
C ASN A 36 0.03 -18.52 15.18
N SER A 37 1.00 -19.11 14.50
CA SER A 37 1.61 -18.48 13.33
C SER A 37 1.94 -19.52 12.25
N PHE A 38 2.18 -19.01 11.03
CA PHE A 38 2.78 -19.77 9.95
C PHE A 38 3.74 -18.87 9.16
N THR A 39 4.72 -19.48 8.49
CA THR A 39 5.75 -18.76 7.76
C THR A 39 5.64 -19.03 6.26
N ILE A 40 5.54 -17.98 5.47
CA ILE A 40 5.61 -18.00 4.01
C ILE A 40 7.06 -17.73 3.60
N ASN A 41 7.61 -18.59 2.73
CA ASN A 41 8.92 -18.34 2.13
C ASN A 41 8.77 -17.40 0.94
N SER A 42 9.45 -16.26 0.97
CA SER A 42 9.37 -15.21 -0.07
C SER A 42 10.62 -15.15 -0.96
N LYS A 43 11.57 -16.07 -0.84
CA LYS A 43 12.83 -16.03 -1.61
C LYS A 43 12.62 -15.97 -3.13
N ASN A 44 11.58 -16.64 -3.63
CA ASN A 44 11.26 -16.67 -5.06
C ASN A 44 10.45 -15.46 -5.54
N GLN A 45 9.93 -14.63 -4.62
CA GLN A 45 9.11 -13.47 -4.94
C GLN A 45 9.92 -12.20 -5.15
N ASN A 46 11.23 -12.25 -4.88
CA ASN A 46 12.15 -11.11 -5.02
C ASN A 46 11.60 -9.81 -4.38
N VAL A 47 11.05 -9.94 -3.16
CA VAL A 47 10.58 -8.80 -2.38
C VAL A 47 11.77 -8.12 -1.74
N ALA A 48 11.92 -6.83 -1.97
CA ALA A 48 12.97 -6.03 -1.41
C ALA A 48 12.46 -5.11 -0.29
N GLU A 49 13.23 -4.98 0.76
CA GLU A 49 13.15 -3.83 1.65
C GLU A 49 13.94 -2.68 1.02
N ILE A 50 13.31 -1.53 0.94
CA ILE A 50 13.87 -0.33 0.32
C ILE A 50 13.78 0.88 1.26
N SER A 51 14.80 1.73 1.20
CA SER A 51 14.79 3.02 1.85
C SER A 51 13.88 3.98 1.09
N ARG A 52 12.68 4.25 1.61
CA ARG A 52 11.75 5.21 1.01
C ARG A 52 12.35 6.59 0.87
N ARG A 53 13.16 7.03 1.82
CA ARG A 53 13.83 8.33 1.76
C ARG A 53 14.79 8.42 0.56
N GLU A 54 15.58 7.39 0.35
CA GLU A 54 16.54 7.39 -0.74
C GLU A 54 15.87 7.17 -2.10
N LEU A 55 14.79 6.37 -2.15
CA LEU A 55 13.95 6.22 -3.35
C LEU A 55 13.33 7.55 -3.77
N ASP A 56 12.70 8.26 -2.84
CA ASP A 56 12.07 9.55 -3.12
C ASP A 56 13.10 10.58 -3.63
N LYS A 57 14.30 10.63 -3.03
CA LYS A 57 15.41 11.48 -3.50
C LYS A 57 15.91 11.08 -4.89
N GLN A 58 16.01 9.79 -5.17
CA GLN A 58 16.44 9.26 -6.46
C GLN A 58 15.47 9.69 -7.57
N ILE A 59 14.17 9.50 -7.36
CA ILE A 59 13.13 9.89 -8.31
C ILE A 59 13.12 11.40 -8.51
N ALA A 60 13.19 12.17 -7.43
CA ALA A 60 13.27 13.64 -7.49
C ALA A 60 14.49 14.11 -8.30
N HIS A 61 15.65 13.50 -8.08
CA HIS A 61 16.87 13.84 -8.82
C HIS A 61 16.77 13.49 -10.32
N GLN A 62 16.14 12.35 -10.65
CA GLN A 62 15.87 12.01 -12.06
C GLN A 62 14.90 13.01 -12.71
N ALA A 63 13.84 13.42 -11.99
CA ALA A 63 12.91 14.43 -12.49
C ALA A 63 13.64 15.76 -12.75
N GLN A 64 14.48 16.22 -11.82
CA GLN A 64 15.29 17.45 -12.00
C GLN A 64 16.24 17.37 -13.21
N LYS A 65 16.89 16.23 -13.41
CA LYS A 65 17.75 16.01 -14.59
C LYS A 65 16.98 16.12 -15.91
N ASN A 66 15.68 15.83 -15.89
CA ASN A 66 14.78 15.95 -17.04
C ASN A 66 14.03 17.31 -17.07
N GLY A 67 14.50 18.30 -16.31
CA GLY A 67 14.00 19.67 -16.35
C GLY A 67 12.86 20.00 -15.39
N ALA A 68 12.47 19.07 -14.50
CA ALA A 68 11.46 19.38 -13.48
C ALA A 68 12.03 20.33 -12.42
N ILE A 69 11.24 21.33 -12.04
CA ILE A 69 11.56 22.26 -10.96
C ILE A 69 10.94 21.74 -9.66
N ILE A 70 11.78 21.44 -8.66
CA ILE A 70 11.32 20.99 -7.34
C ILE A 70 11.41 22.16 -6.36
N LYS A 71 10.27 22.58 -5.84
CA LYS A 71 10.16 23.60 -4.80
C LYS A 71 9.90 22.92 -3.45
N VAL A 72 10.88 22.94 -2.56
CA VAL A 72 10.73 22.48 -1.17
C VAL A 72 10.12 23.60 -0.32
N ARG A 73 9.48 23.25 0.81
CA ARG A 73 8.82 24.19 1.72
C ARG A 73 7.73 25.03 1.05
N THR A 74 7.19 24.54 -0.07
CA THR A 74 6.13 25.20 -0.82
C THR A 74 4.85 24.41 -0.67
N SER A 75 3.87 24.97 0.02
CA SER A 75 2.59 24.31 0.31
C SER A 75 1.54 24.74 -0.69
N PHE A 76 0.78 23.78 -1.22
CA PHE A 76 -0.44 24.06 -1.97
C PHE A 76 -1.49 24.72 -1.05
N GLN A 77 -2.17 25.73 -1.52
CA GLN A 77 -3.26 26.40 -0.82
C GLN A 77 -4.59 26.17 -1.51
N GLU A 78 -4.73 26.57 -2.77
CA GLU A 78 -5.97 26.40 -3.53
C GLU A 78 -5.72 26.36 -5.04
N LEU A 79 -6.75 25.91 -5.78
CA LEU A 79 -6.80 26.02 -7.23
C LEU A 79 -7.30 27.41 -7.61
N THR A 80 -6.72 28.00 -8.66
CA THR A 80 -7.17 29.24 -9.29
C THR A 80 -7.58 28.95 -10.74
N ASP A 81 -8.20 29.90 -11.42
CA ASP A 81 -8.61 29.77 -12.83
C ASP A 81 -7.39 29.53 -13.75
N ALA A 82 -6.25 30.16 -13.43
CA ALA A 82 -5.01 30.07 -14.20
C ALA A 82 -4.08 28.93 -13.75
N GLY A 83 -4.23 28.41 -12.52
CA GLY A 83 -3.31 27.40 -12.00
C GLY A 83 -3.50 27.11 -10.52
N VAL A 84 -2.48 27.34 -9.72
CA VAL A 84 -2.49 27.04 -8.27
C VAL A 84 -1.90 28.19 -7.46
N ARG A 85 -2.48 28.45 -6.29
CA ARG A 85 -1.88 29.30 -5.27
C ARG A 85 -1.10 28.42 -4.29
N THR A 86 0.11 28.86 -4.00
CA THR A 86 1.03 28.21 -3.05
C THR A 86 1.46 29.21 -1.98
N SER A 87 2.14 28.72 -0.93
CA SER A 87 2.77 29.59 0.09
C SER A 87 3.81 30.55 -0.45
N GLU A 88 4.33 30.30 -1.66
CA GLU A 88 5.37 31.10 -2.35
C GLU A 88 4.79 31.91 -3.53
N GLY A 89 3.46 32.01 -3.65
CA GLY A 89 2.78 32.75 -4.71
C GLY A 89 2.02 31.86 -5.68
N GLU A 90 1.53 32.47 -6.75
CA GLU A 90 0.76 31.78 -7.78
C GLU A 90 1.65 31.14 -8.84
N VAL A 91 1.24 29.96 -9.32
CA VAL A 91 1.89 29.23 -10.40
C VAL A 91 0.85 28.91 -11.46
N GLU A 92 1.02 29.47 -12.65
CA GLU A 92 0.19 29.14 -13.79
C GLU A 92 0.49 27.73 -14.29
N CYS A 93 -0.53 26.95 -14.60
CA CYS A 93 -0.37 25.62 -15.15
C CYS A 93 -1.50 25.24 -16.11
N LYS A 94 -1.17 24.46 -17.14
CA LYS A 94 -2.15 23.89 -18.07
C LYS A 94 -2.85 22.68 -17.48
N ILE A 95 -2.12 21.87 -16.71
CA ILE A 95 -2.62 20.71 -15.98
C ILE A 95 -2.08 20.77 -14.56
N PHE A 96 -2.93 20.54 -13.59
CA PHE A 96 -2.59 20.32 -12.19
C PHE A 96 -2.61 18.83 -11.89
N VAL A 97 -1.52 18.29 -11.32
CA VAL A 97 -1.45 16.90 -10.89
C VAL A 97 -1.57 16.84 -9.37
N ASP A 98 -2.67 16.27 -8.87
CA ASP A 98 -2.88 16.07 -7.43
C ASP A 98 -2.27 14.73 -6.98
N ALA A 99 -1.12 14.80 -6.33
CA ALA A 99 -0.39 13.68 -5.74
C ALA A 99 -0.31 13.77 -4.21
N ARG A 100 -1.23 14.52 -3.55
CA ARG A 100 -1.16 14.83 -2.12
C ARG A 100 -1.69 13.72 -1.21
N GLY A 101 -1.89 12.52 -1.75
CA GLY A 101 -2.37 11.37 -1.00
C GLY A 101 -3.76 11.60 -0.41
N VAL A 102 -3.99 11.13 0.80
CA VAL A 102 -5.30 11.27 1.49
C VAL A 102 -5.71 12.71 1.80
N SER A 103 -4.81 13.68 1.61
CA SER A 103 -5.08 15.12 1.73
C SER A 103 -5.59 15.73 0.42
N SER A 104 -5.85 14.92 -0.60
CA SER A 104 -6.42 15.36 -1.88
C SER A 104 -7.73 16.09 -1.68
N LEU A 105 -7.95 17.14 -2.51
CA LEU A 105 -9.18 17.95 -2.50
C LEU A 105 -10.44 17.14 -2.86
N ILE A 106 -10.27 16.00 -3.52
CA ILE A 106 -11.35 15.20 -4.09
C ILE A 106 -11.89 14.18 -3.09
N HIS A 107 -11.10 13.77 -2.11
CA HIS A 107 -11.53 12.83 -1.07
C HIS A 107 -12.41 13.53 -0.01
N LYS A 108 -13.69 13.69 -0.30
CA LYS A 108 -14.69 14.13 0.69
C LYS A 108 -15.09 13.01 1.65
N ASP A 109 -15.08 11.76 1.18
CA ASP A 109 -15.38 10.57 1.99
C ASP A 109 -14.14 10.13 2.77
N ARG A 110 -14.21 10.28 4.09
CA ARG A 110 -13.13 9.91 5.04
C ARG A 110 -13.28 8.49 5.60
N THR A 111 -14.33 7.76 5.25
CA THR A 111 -14.61 6.42 5.83
C THR A 111 -13.63 5.33 5.39
N GLY A 112 -12.84 5.58 4.34
CA GLY A 112 -11.77 4.71 3.85
C GLY A 112 -10.39 5.00 4.43
N ILE A 113 -10.29 5.87 5.43
CA ILE A 113 -9.01 6.25 6.03
C ILE A 113 -8.81 5.49 7.32
N LEU A 114 -7.65 4.83 7.45
CA LEU A 114 -7.16 4.26 8.71
C LEU A 114 -6.13 5.20 9.34
N SER A 115 -6.13 5.25 10.66
CA SER A 115 -5.02 5.82 11.42
C SER A 115 -3.86 4.83 11.40
N SER A 116 -2.63 5.31 11.19
CA SER A 116 -1.43 4.48 11.30
C SER A 116 -0.27 5.20 12.00
N ALA A 117 0.56 4.40 12.65
CA ALA A 117 1.84 4.81 13.22
C ALA A 117 2.92 3.82 12.81
N GLN A 118 4.13 4.30 12.54
CA GLN A 118 5.29 3.47 12.27
C GLN A 118 6.52 4.08 12.95
N TYR A 119 7.23 3.27 13.73
CA TYR A 119 8.49 3.64 14.37
C TYR A 119 9.64 2.95 13.66
N GLU A 120 10.70 3.69 13.41
CA GLU A 120 12.00 3.13 13.07
C GLU A 120 12.75 2.91 14.40
N ILE A 121 13.21 1.70 14.64
CA ILE A 121 13.80 1.32 15.94
C ILE A 121 15.07 0.48 15.77
N TYR A 122 15.89 0.46 16.80
CA TYR A 122 16.89 -0.57 17.06
C TYR A 122 16.36 -1.54 18.12
N ALA A 123 16.47 -2.84 17.86
CA ALA A 123 16.03 -3.89 18.79
C ALA A 123 16.65 -5.24 18.41
N ASP A 124 17.28 -5.93 19.35
CA ASP A 124 18.01 -7.22 19.10
C ASP A 124 17.08 -8.36 18.61
N TRP A 125 15.78 -8.23 18.85
CA TRP A 125 14.77 -9.19 18.40
C TRP A 125 14.36 -9.04 16.93
N ILE A 126 14.74 -7.94 16.25
CA ILE A 126 14.50 -7.79 14.82
C ILE A 126 15.51 -8.61 14.02
N LYS A 127 14.99 -9.54 13.21
CA LYS A 127 15.81 -10.44 12.38
C LYS A 127 15.77 -10.04 10.93
N LYS A 128 16.95 -9.83 10.34
CA LYS A 128 17.10 -9.50 8.91
C LYS A 128 16.42 -10.54 8.03
N GLY A 129 15.79 -10.09 6.96
CA GLY A 129 15.13 -10.96 5.98
C GLY A 129 13.76 -11.51 6.40
N LYS A 130 13.31 -11.30 7.64
CA LYS A 130 12.04 -11.82 8.16
C LYS A 130 11.06 -10.68 8.44
N VAL A 131 9.98 -10.60 7.68
CA VAL A 131 8.83 -9.72 7.97
C VAL A 131 7.87 -10.44 8.91
N GLU A 132 7.26 -9.71 9.83
CA GLU A 132 6.21 -10.23 10.71
C GLU A 132 4.93 -9.40 10.58
N VAL A 133 3.78 -10.07 10.54
CA VAL A 133 2.46 -9.45 10.44
C VAL A 133 1.55 -10.04 11.53
N PHE A 134 0.89 -9.18 12.30
CA PHE A 134 0.07 -9.56 13.44
C PHE A 134 -1.38 -9.14 13.22
N PHE A 135 -2.27 -10.11 13.13
CA PHE A 135 -3.71 -9.86 13.08
C PHE A 135 -4.31 -9.86 14.48
N ASP A 136 -5.12 -8.86 14.78
CA ASP A 136 -5.94 -8.77 15.98
C ASP A 136 -7.02 -7.71 15.77
N GLN A 137 -8.27 -8.12 15.57
CA GLN A 137 -9.36 -7.20 15.25
C GLN A 137 -9.78 -6.31 16.43
N GLU A 138 -9.41 -6.65 17.65
CA GLU A 138 -9.65 -5.81 18.83
C GLU A 138 -8.60 -4.69 18.94
N LYS A 139 -7.34 -4.99 18.57
CA LYS A 139 -6.22 -4.03 18.64
C LYS A 139 -6.06 -3.24 17.33
N TYR A 140 -6.25 -3.92 16.17
CA TYR A 140 -6.02 -3.37 14.82
C TYR A 140 -7.26 -3.55 13.93
N PRO A 141 -8.43 -2.96 14.28
CA PRO A 141 -9.69 -3.20 13.57
C PRO A 141 -9.55 -2.95 12.07
N GLY A 142 -9.83 -3.98 11.27
CA GLY A 142 -9.78 -3.94 9.81
C GLY A 142 -8.36 -3.83 9.23
N PHE A 143 -7.28 -4.01 10.03
CA PHE A 143 -5.91 -4.03 9.52
C PHE A 143 -5.02 -4.95 10.36
N PHE A 144 -3.74 -4.58 10.58
CA PHE A 144 -2.74 -5.40 11.27
C PHE A 144 -1.60 -4.54 11.83
N ALA A 145 -0.76 -5.16 12.68
CA ALA A 145 0.55 -4.64 13.01
C ALA A 145 1.63 -5.35 12.19
N TRP A 146 2.82 -4.71 12.02
CA TRP A 146 3.91 -5.25 11.22
C TRP A 146 5.28 -4.94 11.82
N ILE A 147 6.22 -5.84 11.56
CA ILE A 147 7.66 -5.63 11.76
C ILE A 147 8.35 -5.88 10.41
N ILE A 148 9.06 -4.86 9.91
CA ILE A 148 9.83 -4.92 8.66
C ILE A 148 11.28 -4.65 9.00
N PRO A 149 12.19 -5.62 8.89
CA PRO A 149 13.60 -5.41 9.16
C PRO A 149 14.22 -4.51 8.09
N SER A 150 15.05 -3.54 8.51
CA SER A 150 15.93 -2.79 7.61
C SER A 150 17.35 -3.33 7.63
N ASP A 151 17.75 -3.96 8.74
CA ASP A 151 18.98 -4.72 8.92
C ASP A 151 18.84 -5.63 10.16
N GLU A 152 19.85 -6.42 10.49
CA GLU A 152 19.90 -7.14 11.77
C GLU A 152 19.85 -6.13 12.92
N GLY A 153 18.94 -6.32 13.85
CA GLY A 153 18.75 -5.43 14.99
C GLY A 153 18.18 -4.04 14.67
N LYS A 154 17.68 -3.81 13.45
CA LYS A 154 17.09 -2.52 13.03
C LYS A 154 15.89 -2.75 12.14
N GLY A 155 14.80 -2.01 12.36
CA GLY A 155 13.62 -2.14 11.51
C GLY A 155 12.56 -1.08 11.74
N LYS A 156 11.44 -1.33 11.07
CA LYS A 156 10.23 -0.53 11.10
C LYS A 156 9.14 -1.35 11.75
N VAL A 157 8.61 -0.87 12.86
CA VAL A 157 7.45 -1.46 13.53
C VAL A 157 6.27 -0.54 13.30
N GLY A 158 5.12 -1.07 12.95
CA GLY A 158 3.97 -0.23 12.71
C GLY A 158 2.64 -0.91 13.01
N VAL A 159 1.63 -0.08 13.14
CA VAL A 159 0.24 -0.48 13.35
C VAL A 159 -0.68 0.39 12.50
N ALA A 160 -1.81 -0.17 12.09
CA ALA A 160 -2.90 0.62 11.53
C ALA A 160 -4.25 -0.03 11.89
N GLY A 161 -5.30 0.79 11.95
CA GLY A 161 -6.64 0.29 12.22
C GLY A 161 -7.69 1.38 12.09
N LYS A 162 -8.94 0.94 12.00
CA LYS A 162 -10.10 1.82 11.91
C LYS A 162 -10.47 2.36 13.30
N GLY A 163 -10.53 3.68 13.43
CA GLY A 163 -10.99 4.33 14.66
C GLY A 163 -10.05 4.23 15.86
N ILE A 164 -8.80 3.80 15.67
CA ILE A 164 -7.80 3.72 16.74
C ILE A 164 -7.03 5.03 16.91
N ASN A 165 -6.50 5.24 18.13
CA ASN A 165 -5.36 6.13 18.34
C ASN A 165 -4.07 5.34 18.03
N ALA A 166 -3.54 5.49 16.82
CA ALA A 166 -2.40 4.70 16.37
C ALA A 166 -1.13 4.94 17.21
N ALA A 167 -0.98 6.12 17.83
CA ALA A 167 0.13 6.40 18.74
C ALA A 167 0.07 5.53 19.99
N ASP A 168 -1.10 5.43 20.62
CA ASP A 168 -1.28 4.62 21.83
C ASP A 168 -1.18 3.11 21.51
N VAL A 169 -1.71 2.71 20.34
CA VAL A 169 -1.72 1.30 19.94
C VAL A 169 -0.31 0.80 19.63
N ILE A 170 0.54 1.60 18.97
CA ILE A 170 1.92 1.18 18.69
C ILE A 170 2.77 1.14 19.95
N GLU A 171 2.58 2.06 20.91
CA GLU A 171 3.28 2.00 22.20
C GLU A 171 2.89 0.72 22.96
N LYS A 172 1.59 0.40 23.06
CA LYS A 172 1.12 -0.86 23.67
C LYS A 172 1.64 -2.10 22.94
N PHE A 173 1.75 -2.07 21.63
CA PHE A 173 2.35 -3.18 20.87
C PHE A 173 3.83 -3.35 21.24
N LEU A 174 4.58 -2.27 21.30
CA LEU A 174 6.00 -2.28 21.65
C LEU A 174 6.25 -2.64 23.12
N GLU A 175 5.34 -2.33 24.05
CA GLU A 175 5.39 -2.78 25.45
C GLU A 175 5.35 -4.30 25.60
N THR A 176 4.78 -5.03 24.62
CA THR A 176 4.79 -6.51 24.61
C THR A 176 6.09 -7.10 24.12
N MET A 177 6.98 -6.29 23.58
CA MET A 177 8.27 -6.69 23.04
C MET A 177 9.38 -6.48 24.06
N GLU A 178 10.56 -7.07 23.78
CA GLU A 178 11.75 -6.81 24.55
C GLU A 178 12.28 -5.36 24.34
N LYS A 179 13.41 -5.05 24.95
CA LYS A 179 14.02 -3.71 24.91
C LYS A 179 14.27 -3.25 23.47
N TYR A 180 13.97 -1.96 23.22
CA TYR A 180 14.21 -1.28 21.94
C TYR A 180 14.63 0.18 22.17
N SER A 181 15.15 0.82 21.11
CA SER A 181 15.48 2.24 21.05
C SER A 181 14.85 2.87 19.82
N THR A 182 14.09 3.94 19.99
CA THR A 182 13.40 4.64 18.89
C THR A 182 14.33 5.59 18.15
N ILE A 183 14.42 5.43 16.84
CA ILE A 183 15.13 6.32 15.92
C ILE A 183 14.18 7.44 15.44
N ARG A 184 12.96 7.06 15.03
CA ARG A 184 12.00 7.97 14.42
C ARG A 184 10.57 7.47 14.58
N LYS A 185 9.63 8.41 14.83
CA LYS A 185 8.18 8.17 14.86
C LYS A 185 7.52 8.82 13.64
N ILE A 186 6.64 8.09 12.97
CA ILE A 186 5.92 8.53 11.78
C ILE A 186 4.44 8.25 12.01
N TYR A 187 3.60 9.24 11.79
CA TYR A 187 2.15 9.12 11.83
C TYR A 187 1.59 9.54 10.48
N ALA A 188 0.78 8.69 9.87
CA ALA A 188 0.20 8.98 8.57
C ALA A 188 -1.15 8.26 8.41
N PRO A 189 -2.15 8.93 7.85
CA PRO A 189 -3.36 8.24 7.42
C PRO A 189 -3.07 7.39 6.19
N ILE A 190 -3.77 6.26 6.05
CA ILE A 190 -3.70 5.39 4.88
C ILE A 190 -5.08 5.19 4.27
N TRP A 191 -5.13 5.16 2.93
CA TRP A 191 -6.36 4.94 2.17
C TRP A 191 -6.49 3.47 1.78
N ILE A 192 -7.69 2.90 1.96
CA ILE A 192 -7.95 1.48 1.76
C ILE A 192 -9.20 1.15 0.95
N LYS A 193 -9.91 2.16 0.45
CA LYS A 193 -11.13 1.95 -0.37
C LYS A 193 -10.84 1.68 -1.85
N GLY A 194 -9.55 1.57 -2.24
CA GLY A 194 -9.17 1.37 -3.63
C GLY A 194 -9.37 2.62 -4.49
N PRO A 195 -9.40 2.45 -5.83
CA PRO A 195 -9.38 3.57 -6.77
C PRO A 195 -10.67 4.41 -6.72
N ILE A 196 -10.51 5.69 -6.93
CA ILE A 196 -11.62 6.63 -7.12
C ILE A 196 -12.26 6.44 -8.50
N ASN A 197 -13.49 6.92 -8.67
CA ASN A 197 -14.24 6.71 -9.92
C ASN A 197 -13.60 7.38 -11.15
N LYS A 198 -12.99 8.56 -10.97
CA LYS A 198 -12.37 9.32 -12.06
C LYS A 198 -11.00 9.80 -11.65
N PHE A 199 -9.98 9.48 -12.45
CA PHE A 199 -8.59 9.89 -12.23
C PHE A 199 -8.28 11.27 -12.82
N ASN A 200 -9.21 11.87 -13.55
CA ASN A 200 -9.09 13.23 -14.04
C ASN A 200 -10.43 13.97 -13.99
N GLU A 201 -10.38 15.25 -13.70
CA GLU A 201 -11.52 16.16 -13.71
C GLU A 201 -11.07 17.51 -14.28
N GLY A 202 -11.50 17.81 -15.51
CA GLY A 202 -11.10 19.02 -16.23
C GLY A 202 -9.59 19.12 -16.43
N LYS A 203 -8.96 20.07 -15.75
CA LYS A 203 -7.49 20.29 -15.78
C LYS A 203 -6.76 19.56 -14.64
N ILE A 204 -7.48 18.81 -13.80
CA ILE A 204 -6.91 18.11 -12.65
C ILE A 204 -6.70 16.64 -13.02
N VAL A 205 -5.49 16.13 -12.82
CA VAL A 205 -5.13 14.72 -12.92
C VAL A 205 -4.73 14.25 -11.52
N ILE A 206 -5.25 13.10 -11.06
CA ILE A 206 -5.11 12.60 -9.70
C ILE A 206 -4.30 11.32 -9.76
N ILE A 207 -3.26 11.20 -8.94
CA ILE A 207 -2.35 10.04 -8.94
C ILE A 207 -2.02 9.56 -7.53
N GLY A 208 -1.53 8.33 -7.44
CA GLY A 208 -1.09 7.74 -6.17
C GLY A 208 -2.23 7.50 -5.19
N ASP A 209 -1.97 7.64 -3.91
CA ASP A 209 -2.99 7.46 -2.85
C ASP A 209 -4.16 8.46 -3.01
N ALA A 210 -3.94 9.62 -3.63
CA ALA A 210 -4.99 10.55 -3.97
C ALA A 210 -6.00 9.96 -4.97
N ALA A 211 -5.53 9.11 -5.91
CA ALA A 211 -6.38 8.35 -6.82
C ALA A 211 -6.80 6.98 -6.27
N GLY A 212 -6.41 6.65 -5.04
CA GLY A 212 -6.67 5.35 -4.43
C GLY A 212 -5.88 4.20 -5.04
N GLN A 213 -4.68 4.46 -5.53
CA GLN A 213 -3.83 3.49 -6.22
C GLN A 213 -2.93 2.69 -5.26
N ALA A 214 -3.12 2.78 -3.95
CA ALA A 214 -2.52 1.87 -2.98
C ALA A 214 -3.36 0.59 -2.85
N LYS A 215 -2.68 -0.55 -2.67
CA LYS A 215 -3.32 -1.87 -2.51
C LYS A 215 -4.29 -1.86 -1.31
N PRO A 216 -5.58 -2.17 -1.49
CA PRO A 216 -6.56 -2.11 -0.40
C PRO A 216 -6.25 -3.01 0.79
N THR A 217 -5.56 -4.13 0.58
CA THR A 217 -5.22 -5.12 1.62
C THR A 217 -4.05 -4.71 2.49
N THR A 218 -2.96 -4.20 1.89
CA THR A 218 -1.68 -3.95 2.57
C THR A 218 -1.27 -2.49 2.61
N ALA A 219 -2.03 -1.60 1.94
CA ALA A 219 -1.68 -0.19 1.72
C ALA A 219 -0.30 0.02 1.04
N GLY A 220 0.26 -1.03 0.42
CA GLY A 220 1.43 -0.92 -0.44
C GLY A 220 1.08 -0.25 -1.76
N GLY A 221 1.85 0.76 -2.19
CA GLY A 221 1.48 1.53 -3.36
C GLY A 221 2.65 2.01 -4.22
N ILE A 222 3.89 1.60 -3.95
CA ILE A 222 5.05 2.10 -4.71
C ILE A 222 4.90 1.75 -6.19
N TYR A 223 4.68 0.47 -6.51
CA TYR A 223 4.53 0.02 -7.89
C TYR A 223 3.25 0.54 -8.54
N SER A 224 2.08 0.28 -7.97
CA SER A 224 0.80 0.67 -8.57
C SER A 224 0.62 2.18 -8.70
N SER A 225 1.08 2.97 -7.72
CA SER A 225 1.08 4.44 -7.78
C SER A 225 2.16 4.97 -8.74
N GLY A 226 3.32 4.34 -8.78
CA GLY A 226 4.40 4.67 -9.72
C GLY A 226 3.96 4.48 -11.17
N MET A 227 3.29 3.37 -11.49
CA MET A 227 2.68 3.15 -12.80
C MET A 227 1.58 4.18 -13.10
N GLY A 228 0.80 4.58 -12.07
CA GLY A 228 -0.14 5.69 -12.17
C GLY A 228 0.53 6.99 -12.60
N GLY A 229 1.64 7.35 -11.97
CA GLY A 229 2.44 8.52 -12.33
C GLY A 229 3.00 8.44 -13.75
N LEU A 230 3.51 7.27 -14.15
CA LEU A 230 4.04 7.04 -15.51
C LEU A 230 2.96 7.21 -16.57
N TYR A 231 1.81 6.54 -16.40
CA TYR A 231 0.71 6.65 -17.36
C TYR A 231 0.09 8.05 -17.40
N ALA A 232 -0.01 8.73 -16.25
CA ALA A 232 -0.47 10.11 -16.20
C ALA A 232 0.49 11.05 -16.94
N GLY A 233 1.80 10.90 -16.75
CA GLY A 233 2.80 11.69 -17.47
C GLY A 233 2.70 11.51 -18.99
N GLN A 234 2.55 10.28 -19.49
CA GLN A 234 2.34 9.97 -20.91
C GLN A 234 1.05 10.62 -21.46
N ALA A 235 -0.06 10.48 -20.72
CA ALA A 235 -1.36 11.03 -21.12
C ALA A 235 -1.34 12.57 -21.15
N ILE A 236 -0.70 13.22 -20.17
CA ILE A 236 -0.53 14.67 -20.10
C ILE A 236 0.33 15.17 -21.28
N SER A 237 1.45 14.50 -21.56
CA SER A 237 2.31 14.87 -22.68
C SER A 237 1.53 14.86 -24.01
N LYS A 238 0.81 13.76 -24.26
CA LYS A 238 -0.03 13.63 -25.45
C LYS A 238 -1.11 14.71 -25.55
N PHE A 239 -1.83 14.97 -24.45
CA PHE A 239 -2.82 16.03 -24.37
C PHE A 239 -2.23 17.42 -24.66
N LEU A 240 -1.03 17.73 -24.16
CA LEU A 240 -0.39 19.02 -24.40
C LEU A 240 -0.04 19.26 -25.87
N GLU A 241 0.19 18.19 -26.63
CA GLU A 241 0.44 18.22 -28.08
C GLU A 241 -0.88 18.30 -28.88
N SER A 242 -1.79 17.35 -28.65
CA SER A 242 -3.03 17.20 -29.42
C SER A 242 -4.14 18.19 -29.06
N LYS A 243 -4.16 18.65 -27.79
CA LYS A 243 -5.26 19.39 -27.15
C LYS A 243 -6.56 18.59 -27.02
N ASP A 244 -6.54 17.29 -27.30
CA ASP A 244 -7.69 16.41 -27.14
C ASP A 244 -7.79 15.90 -25.68
N LYS A 245 -8.88 16.29 -25.00
CA LYS A 245 -9.12 15.89 -23.60
C LYS A 245 -9.28 14.39 -23.41
N THR A 246 -9.62 13.65 -24.46
CA THR A 246 -9.73 12.18 -24.40
C THR A 246 -8.40 11.52 -24.12
N ASP A 247 -7.27 12.16 -24.45
CA ASP A 247 -5.94 11.67 -24.13
C ASP A 247 -5.71 11.50 -22.62
N LEU A 248 -6.28 12.36 -21.80
CA LEU A 248 -6.17 12.25 -20.34
C LEU A 248 -6.92 11.03 -19.79
N GLU A 249 -7.94 10.53 -20.49
CA GLU A 249 -8.66 9.32 -20.07
C GLU A 249 -7.85 8.04 -20.29
N GLU A 250 -6.88 8.07 -21.21
CA GLU A 250 -6.00 6.92 -21.48
C GLU A 250 -5.22 6.49 -20.24
N TYR A 251 -4.88 7.44 -19.37
CA TYR A 251 -4.24 7.17 -18.09
C TYR A 251 -5.06 6.18 -17.25
N GLN A 252 -6.33 6.51 -16.99
CA GLN A 252 -7.20 5.64 -16.19
C GLN A 252 -7.45 4.30 -16.88
N LYS A 253 -7.66 4.29 -18.20
CA LYS A 253 -7.89 3.06 -18.98
C LYS A 253 -6.68 2.10 -18.86
N LYS A 254 -5.45 2.60 -19.03
CA LYS A 254 -4.23 1.80 -18.90
C LYS A 254 -4.04 1.27 -17.48
N TRP A 255 -4.22 2.13 -16.47
CA TRP A 255 -4.07 1.72 -15.09
C TRP A 255 -5.11 0.67 -14.69
N THR A 256 -6.39 0.88 -15.04
CA THR A 256 -7.47 -0.06 -14.75
C THR A 256 -7.28 -1.40 -15.48
N ALA A 257 -6.83 -1.38 -16.72
CA ALA A 257 -6.53 -2.61 -17.47
C ALA A 257 -5.44 -3.45 -16.77
N LYS A 258 -4.45 -2.81 -16.13
CA LYS A 258 -3.35 -3.51 -15.45
C LYS A 258 -3.73 -3.97 -14.03
N PHE A 259 -4.36 -3.10 -13.25
CA PHE A 259 -4.55 -3.32 -11.81
C PHE A 259 -6.01 -3.53 -11.40
N GLY A 260 -6.99 -3.18 -12.23
CA GLY A 260 -8.39 -3.12 -11.83
C GLY A 260 -8.91 -4.43 -11.26
N ASN A 261 -8.70 -5.54 -11.97
CA ASN A 261 -9.14 -6.87 -11.52
C ASN A 261 -8.53 -7.29 -10.17
N GLU A 262 -7.22 -7.02 -9.99
CA GLU A 262 -6.54 -7.33 -8.72
C GLU A 262 -7.08 -6.46 -7.57
N PHE A 263 -7.28 -5.17 -7.81
CA PHE A 263 -7.83 -4.27 -6.80
C PHE A 263 -9.27 -4.60 -6.42
N GLU A 264 -10.11 -5.02 -7.36
CA GLU A 264 -11.46 -5.52 -7.06
C GLU A 264 -11.43 -6.75 -6.14
N LYS A 265 -10.55 -7.71 -6.43
CA LYS A 265 -10.35 -8.88 -5.58
C LYS A 265 -9.82 -8.49 -4.19
N GLN A 266 -8.88 -7.56 -4.12
CA GLN A 266 -8.36 -7.05 -2.85
C GLN A 266 -9.43 -6.34 -2.02
N LEU A 267 -10.27 -5.52 -2.64
CA LEU A 267 -11.41 -4.90 -1.97
C LEU A 267 -12.40 -5.94 -1.42
N PHE A 268 -12.61 -7.02 -2.16
CA PHE A 268 -13.43 -8.13 -1.70
C PHE A 268 -12.81 -8.85 -0.49
N ALA A 269 -11.53 -9.22 -0.57
CA ALA A 269 -10.80 -9.85 0.53
C ALA A 269 -10.81 -8.95 1.78
N ARG A 270 -10.67 -7.65 1.59
CA ARG A 270 -10.77 -6.67 2.68
C ARG A 270 -12.14 -6.64 3.34
N LYS A 271 -13.23 -6.63 2.56
CA LYS A 271 -14.61 -6.70 3.11
C LYS A 271 -14.84 -7.94 3.98
N ILE A 272 -14.19 -9.06 3.63
CA ILE A 272 -14.21 -10.27 4.47
C ILE A 272 -13.43 -10.01 5.75
N LEU A 273 -12.18 -9.59 5.65
CA LEU A 273 -11.29 -9.39 6.79
C LEU A 273 -11.89 -8.43 7.84
N GLU A 274 -12.54 -7.36 7.39
CA GLU A 274 -13.19 -6.37 8.27
C GLU A 274 -14.40 -6.94 9.07
N ARG A 275 -14.95 -8.09 8.67
CA ARG A 275 -16.07 -8.76 9.32
C ARG A 275 -15.66 -9.94 10.19
N LEU A 276 -14.39 -10.34 10.12
CA LEU A 276 -13.89 -11.42 10.98
C LEU A 276 -13.66 -10.89 12.40
N ASP A 277 -13.99 -11.73 13.37
CA ASP A 277 -13.55 -11.57 14.76
C ASP A 277 -12.28 -12.39 15.04
N ASN A 278 -11.67 -12.17 16.21
CA ASN A 278 -10.46 -12.86 16.60
C ASN A 278 -10.66 -14.39 16.67
N SER A 279 -11.84 -14.85 17.11
CA SER A 279 -12.16 -16.29 17.16
C SER A 279 -12.15 -16.93 15.78
N THR A 280 -12.75 -16.26 14.80
CA THR A 280 -12.77 -16.74 13.40
C THR A 280 -11.39 -16.71 12.78
N ILE A 281 -10.59 -15.66 13.03
CA ILE A 281 -9.20 -15.59 12.56
C ILE A 281 -8.39 -16.75 13.13
N ASN A 282 -8.50 -17.04 14.43
CA ASN A 282 -7.82 -18.17 15.07
C ASN A 282 -8.16 -19.50 14.38
N LYS A 283 -9.44 -19.76 14.12
CA LYS A 283 -9.90 -20.98 13.42
C LYS A 283 -9.36 -21.06 11.98
N LEU A 284 -9.27 -19.93 11.27
CA LEU A 284 -8.68 -19.90 9.94
C LEU A 284 -7.19 -20.30 10.00
N PHE A 285 -6.44 -19.80 10.97
CA PHE A 285 -5.04 -20.16 11.15
C PHE A 285 -4.86 -21.65 11.50
N GLU A 286 -5.73 -22.23 12.32
CA GLU A 286 -5.75 -23.66 12.62
C GLU A 286 -6.02 -24.53 11.39
N SER A 287 -6.69 -23.99 10.37
CA SER A 287 -6.98 -24.70 9.11
C SER A 287 -5.87 -24.58 8.06
N VAL A 288 -4.85 -23.76 8.28
CA VAL A 288 -3.72 -23.60 7.35
C VAL A 288 -2.85 -24.86 7.38
N THR A 289 -2.73 -25.49 6.20
CA THR A 289 -1.90 -26.70 6.06
C THR A 289 -0.52 -26.37 5.46
N PRO A 290 0.50 -27.23 5.70
CA PRO A 290 1.81 -27.05 5.07
C PRO A 290 1.76 -26.96 3.54
N GLU A 291 0.83 -27.70 2.91
CA GLU A 291 0.63 -27.69 1.45
C GLU A 291 0.12 -26.32 0.97
N MET A 292 -0.81 -25.70 1.72
CA MET A 292 -1.29 -24.34 1.42
C MET A 292 -0.16 -23.33 1.52
N VAL A 293 0.64 -23.39 2.58
CA VAL A 293 1.80 -22.49 2.78
C VAL A 293 2.82 -22.66 1.65
N LYS A 294 3.11 -23.91 1.26
CA LYS A 294 4.01 -24.21 0.15
C LYS A 294 3.50 -23.64 -1.17
N GLU A 295 2.21 -23.83 -1.47
CA GLU A 295 1.61 -23.32 -2.71
C GLU A 295 1.67 -21.78 -2.78
N ILE A 296 1.40 -21.09 -1.68
CA ILE A 296 1.51 -19.63 -1.56
C ILE A 296 2.97 -19.19 -1.80
N SER A 297 3.92 -19.87 -1.16
CA SER A 297 5.34 -19.54 -1.28
C SER A 297 5.88 -19.70 -2.70
N GLU A 298 5.32 -20.64 -3.49
CA GLU A 298 5.81 -20.96 -4.83
C GLU A 298 5.12 -20.21 -5.98
N LYS A 299 3.85 -19.83 -5.80
CA LYS A 299 2.99 -19.39 -6.92
C LYS A 299 2.54 -17.93 -6.86
N GLU A 300 2.73 -17.25 -5.73
CA GLU A 300 2.15 -15.93 -5.57
C GLU A 300 3.14 -14.82 -5.90
N ASP A 301 2.60 -13.75 -6.45
CA ASP A 301 3.31 -12.50 -6.74
C ASP A 301 3.07 -11.51 -5.60
N PHE A 302 4.08 -10.79 -5.18
CA PHE A 302 3.97 -9.79 -4.11
C PHE A 302 2.99 -8.67 -4.46
N ASP A 303 2.91 -8.29 -5.72
CA ASP A 303 2.03 -7.20 -6.18
C ASP A 303 0.63 -7.68 -6.54
N PHE A 304 0.45 -8.99 -6.84
CA PHE A 304 -0.81 -9.63 -7.23
C PHE A 304 -1.13 -10.81 -6.31
N HIS A 305 -1.28 -10.55 -5.01
CA HIS A 305 -1.34 -11.55 -3.95
C HIS A 305 -2.75 -11.96 -3.49
N THR A 306 -3.81 -11.50 -4.16
CA THR A 306 -5.18 -11.79 -3.69
C THR A 306 -5.51 -13.28 -3.73
N GLY A 307 -4.91 -14.03 -4.65
CA GLY A 307 -5.07 -15.49 -4.71
C GLY A 307 -4.70 -16.17 -3.40
N SER A 308 -3.59 -15.75 -2.78
CA SER A 308 -3.13 -16.25 -1.48
C SER A 308 -4.11 -15.95 -0.36
N ILE A 309 -4.57 -14.70 -0.28
CA ILE A 309 -5.52 -14.27 0.76
C ILE A 309 -6.81 -15.07 0.64
N VAL A 310 -7.33 -15.23 -0.57
CA VAL A 310 -8.55 -16.01 -0.84
C VAL A 310 -8.38 -17.48 -0.44
N LYS A 311 -7.21 -18.07 -0.68
CA LYS A 311 -6.90 -19.45 -0.27
C LYS A 311 -6.77 -19.58 1.25
N LEU A 312 -6.06 -18.66 1.91
CA LEU A 312 -5.93 -18.63 3.37
C LEU A 312 -7.27 -18.44 4.07
N LEU A 313 -8.20 -17.68 3.48
CA LEU A 313 -9.56 -17.53 3.96
C LEU A 313 -10.41 -18.80 3.75
N GLY A 314 -9.83 -19.89 3.24
CA GLY A 314 -10.46 -21.20 3.16
C GLY A 314 -11.66 -21.28 2.21
N ILE A 315 -11.68 -20.48 1.13
CA ILE A 315 -12.84 -20.36 0.23
C ILE A 315 -13.21 -21.69 -0.44
N LYS A 316 -12.32 -22.67 -0.51
CA LYS A 316 -12.69 -24.05 -0.91
C LYS A 316 -13.45 -24.83 0.17
N GLY A 317 -13.27 -24.51 1.47
CA GLY A 317 -13.96 -25.19 2.59
C GLY A 317 -15.10 -24.40 3.22
N SER A 318 -15.10 -23.07 3.08
CA SER A 318 -16.04 -22.17 3.75
C SER A 318 -16.88 -21.31 2.80
N LEU A 319 -17.17 -21.80 1.59
CA LEU A 319 -18.13 -21.12 0.67
C LEU A 319 -19.43 -20.74 1.41
N LYS A 320 -19.90 -21.61 2.29
CA LYS A 320 -21.08 -21.35 3.14
C LYS A 320 -20.82 -20.22 4.16
N THR A 321 -19.63 -20.16 4.75
CA THR A 321 -19.27 -19.12 5.73
C THR A 321 -19.03 -17.79 5.04
N ALA A 322 -18.34 -17.77 3.91
CA ALA A 322 -18.15 -16.58 3.09
C ALA A 322 -19.48 -16.06 2.49
N GLN A 323 -20.37 -16.97 2.04
CA GLN A 323 -21.73 -16.61 1.60
C GLN A 323 -22.59 -16.05 2.72
N ALA A 324 -22.51 -16.59 3.93
CA ALA A 324 -23.22 -16.08 5.10
C ALA A 324 -22.74 -14.69 5.53
N LEU A 325 -21.44 -14.41 5.38
CA LEU A 325 -20.84 -13.13 5.76
C LEU A 325 -21.08 -12.00 4.74
N ILE A 326 -21.24 -12.31 3.44
CA ILE A 326 -21.22 -11.32 2.36
C ILE A 326 -22.55 -11.24 1.58
N GLY A 327 -23.44 -12.23 1.73
CA GLY A 327 -24.72 -12.25 1.03
C GLY A 327 -24.60 -12.34 -0.50
N GLY A 328 -25.51 -11.70 -1.23
CA GLY A 328 -25.62 -11.82 -2.70
C GLY A 328 -24.47 -11.27 -3.56
N GLU A 329 -23.52 -10.54 -2.98
CA GLU A 329 -22.35 -9.99 -3.72
C GLU A 329 -21.35 -11.08 -4.13
N PHE A 330 -21.36 -12.24 -3.46
CA PHE A 330 -20.46 -13.36 -3.74
C PHE A 330 -20.67 -13.99 -5.14
N LYS A 331 -21.92 -14.01 -5.62
CA LYS A 331 -22.24 -14.57 -6.96
C LYS A 331 -21.62 -13.80 -8.13
N LYS A 332 -21.41 -12.49 -7.98
CA LYS A 332 -20.83 -11.63 -9.04
C LYS A 332 -19.33 -11.78 -9.23
N LEU A 333 -18.61 -12.38 -8.26
CA LEU A 333 -17.16 -12.50 -8.26
C LEU A 333 -16.64 -13.85 -8.74
N LEU A 334 -17.53 -14.86 -8.86
CA LEU A 334 -17.20 -16.19 -9.39
C LEU A 334 -17.59 -16.37 -10.87
N SER A 335 -18.29 -15.40 -11.45
CA SER A 335 -18.62 -15.32 -12.88
C SER A 335 -17.61 -14.43 -13.62
#